data_9dab47d70d51e755acf867db803490af
#
_entry.id   9dab47d70d51e755acf867db803490af
#
_cell.length_a   1.000
_cell.length_b   1.000
_cell.length_c   1.000
_cell.angle_alpha   90.00
_cell.angle_beta   90.00
_cell.angle_gamma   90.00
#
_symmetry.space_group_name_H-M   'P 1'
#
loop_
_entity.id
_entity.type
_entity.pdbx_description
1 polymer ?
#
loop_
_entity_poly.entity_id
_entity_poly.type
_entity_poly.pdbx_seq_one_letter_code
_entity_poly.pdbx_strand_id
1 'polypeptide(L)'
;CLMEMPVFLVMLYLWAQSSVKFQLPYLIFFLIFQFHYFQRSFIFPFLLKGNSKMPIIIMAFSVIWNLVNGYIQGYWLFYLAPQFAPYATSWLTDWRFILGVLVFICGWAINMHSDHVIRHLRKPGDTNHYLPKKGMYKYVTSANYLGEITEWLGFAILTWSWAGLSFFWFSCCNLVPRANSIYHRYKQEFADEFDEKKLKRIIPPTLFLSYINYNTSDFTLQVLHIEHIDTPKLHIVYPITPDAS
;
A
#
# COMPACT_ATOMS: atom_id res chain seq x y z
N CYS A 1 4.91 -11.46 1.70
CA CYS A 1 4.23 -12.61 1.09
C CYS A 1 3.11 -13.12 1.95
N LEU A 2 3.43 -13.71 3.12
CA LEU A 2 2.42 -14.36 3.97
C LEU A 2 1.30 -13.44 4.43
N MET A 3 1.53 -12.14 4.51
CA MET A 3 0.52 -11.17 4.97
C MET A 3 -0.55 -10.85 3.91
N GLU A 4 -0.17 -10.83 2.64
CA GLU A 4 -1.07 -10.40 1.54
C GLU A 4 -1.65 -11.60 0.76
N MET A 5 -1.08 -12.79 0.91
CA MET A 5 -1.63 -14.01 0.30
C MET A 5 -3.07 -14.34 0.73
N PRO A 6 -3.48 -14.12 2.00
CA PRO A 6 -4.84 -14.44 2.43
C PRO A 6 -5.93 -13.73 1.63
N VAL A 7 -5.76 -12.44 1.31
CA VAL A 7 -6.75 -11.72 0.50
C VAL A 7 -6.86 -12.29 -0.92
N PHE A 8 -5.72 -12.66 -1.52
CA PHE A 8 -5.70 -13.31 -2.83
C PHE A 8 -6.50 -14.61 -2.83
N LEU A 9 -6.26 -15.47 -1.83
CA LEU A 9 -6.94 -16.77 -1.72
C LEU A 9 -8.44 -16.65 -1.40
N VAL A 10 -8.82 -15.75 -0.50
CA VAL A 10 -10.24 -15.49 -0.18
C VAL A 10 -11.01 -14.99 -1.40
N MET A 11 -10.42 -14.04 -2.13
CA MET A 11 -11.03 -13.48 -3.33
C MET A 11 -11.16 -14.54 -4.42
N LEU A 12 -10.14 -15.38 -4.61
CA LEU A 12 -10.15 -16.49 -5.56
C LEU A 12 -11.23 -17.53 -5.17
N TYR A 13 -11.34 -17.86 -3.89
CA TYR A 13 -12.36 -18.79 -3.40
C TYR A 13 -13.77 -18.27 -3.66
N LEU A 14 -14.07 -17.03 -3.27
CA LEU A 14 -15.38 -16.42 -3.46
C LEU A 14 -15.73 -16.29 -4.95
N TRP A 15 -14.78 -15.92 -5.80
CA TRP A 15 -14.97 -15.92 -7.24
C TRP A 15 -15.30 -17.32 -7.78
N ALA A 16 -14.56 -18.35 -7.40
CA ALA A 16 -14.76 -19.71 -7.88
C ALA A 16 -16.15 -20.27 -7.54
N GLN A 17 -16.70 -19.90 -6.39
CA GLN A 17 -18.04 -20.32 -5.94
C GLN A 17 -19.19 -19.48 -6.54
N SER A 18 -18.86 -18.33 -7.17
CA SER A 18 -19.88 -17.41 -7.66
C SER A 18 -20.55 -17.88 -8.94
N SER A 19 -21.86 -17.64 -9.05
CA SER A 19 -22.65 -17.87 -10.28
C SER A 19 -22.33 -16.84 -11.38
N VAL A 20 -21.83 -15.66 -11.02
CA VAL A 20 -21.50 -14.56 -11.97
C VAL A 20 -20.04 -14.52 -12.37
N LYS A 21 -19.22 -15.49 -11.97
CA LYS A 21 -17.76 -15.51 -12.13
C LYS A 21 -17.26 -15.27 -13.56
N PHE A 22 -18.00 -15.67 -14.59
CA PHE A 22 -17.64 -15.46 -15.99
C PHE A 22 -18.40 -14.32 -16.67
N GLN A 23 -19.26 -13.60 -15.97
CA GLN A 23 -19.83 -12.37 -16.49
C GLN A 23 -18.73 -11.31 -16.59
N LEU A 24 -18.62 -10.68 -17.75
CA LEU A 24 -17.45 -9.87 -18.13
C LEU A 24 -17.09 -8.76 -17.14
N PRO A 25 -18.01 -7.94 -16.60
CA PRO A 25 -17.66 -6.91 -15.61
C PRO A 25 -17.04 -7.49 -14.34
N TYR A 26 -17.66 -8.55 -13.79
CA TYR A 26 -17.20 -9.20 -12.56
C TYR A 26 -15.83 -9.87 -12.73
N LEU A 27 -15.61 -10.50 -13.89
CA LEU A 27 -14.32 -11.09 -14.22
C LEU A 27 -13.22 -10.01 -14.33
N ILE A 28 -13.52 -8.88 -14.93
CA ILE A 28 -12.55 -7.78 -15.06
C ILE A 28 -12.22 -7.19 -13.69
N PHE A 29 -13.21 -6.94 -12.82
CA PHE A 29 -12.96 -6.46 -11.47
C PHE A 29 -12.12 -7.45 -10.66
N PHE A 30 -12.42 -8.75 -10.79
CA PHE A 30 -11.63 -9.81 -10.18
C PHE A 30 -10.18 -9.77 -10.66
N LEU A 31 -9.96 -9.71 -11.96
CA LEU A 31 -8.62 -9.71 -12.54
C LEU A 31 -7.81 -8.46 -12.13
N ILE A 32 -8.44 -7.28 -12.11
CA ILE A 32 -7.80 -6.03 -11.67
C ILE A 32 -7.35 -6.16 -10.19
N PHE A 33 -8.23 -6.65 -9.32
CA PHE A 33 -7.92 -6.85 -7.91
C PHE A 33 -6.82 -7.90 -7.71
N GLN A 34 -6.96 -9.05 -8.37
CA GLN A 34 -5.99 -10.15 -8.28
C GLN A 34 -4.62 -9.80 -8.87
N PHE A 35 -4.57 -8.95 -9.88
CA PHE A 35 -3.33 -8.47 -10.48
C PHE A 35 -2.43 -7.77 -9.46
N HIS A 36 -2.99 -6.86 -8.65
CA HIS A 36 -2.26 -6.21 -7.57
C HIS A 36 -1.75 -7.24 -6.56
N TYR A 37 -2.64 -8.08 -6.01
CA TYR A 37 -2.27 -9.04 -4.97
C TYR A 37 -1.38 -10.17 -5.46
N PHE A 38 -1.49 -10.57 -6.72
CA PHE A 38 -0.56 -11.49 -7.33
C PHE A 38 0.86 -10.92 -7.34
N GLN A 39 1.00 -9.68 -7.77
CA GLN A 39 2.29 -9.00 -7.76
C GLN A 39 2.86 -8.87 -6.34
N ARG A 40 2.04 -8.47 -5.38
CA ARG A 40 2.47 -8.27 -3.98
C ARG A 40 2.78 -9.58 -3.25
N SER A 41 2.03 -10.66 -3.52
CA SER A 41 2.18 -11.95 -2.83
C SER A 41 3.23 -12.85 -3.47
N PHE A 42 3.34 -12.87 -4.80
CA PHE A 42 4.15 -13.85 -5.51
C PHE A 42 5.37 -13.27 -6.23
N ILE A 43 5.38 -11.99 -6.59
CA ILE A 43 6.51 -11.38 -7.31
C ILE A 43 7.36 -10.52 -6.35
N PHE A 44 6.73 -9.58 -5.66
CA PHE A 44 7.42 -8.61 -4.82
C PHE A 44 8.35 -9.23 -3.76
N PRO A 45 7.99 -10.32 -3.09
CA PRO A 45 8.83 -10.95 -2.08
C PRO A 45 10.18 -11.45 -2.58
N PHE A 46 10.21 -11.95 -3.83
CA PHE A 46 11.47 -12.40 -4.46
C PHE A 46 12.35 -11.23 -4.91
N LEU A 47 11.78 -10.02 -4.98
CA LEU A 47 12.50 -8.81 -5.34
C LEU A 47 13.08 -8.09 -4.12
N LEU A 48 12.66 -8.44 -2.90
CA LEU A 48 13.16 -7.83 -1.68
C LEU A 48 14.60 -8.28 -1.39
N LYS A 49 15.45 -7.29 -1.10
CA LYS A 49 16.83 -7.50 -0.69
C LYS A 49 16.93 -7.16 0.79
N GLY A 50 17.22 -8.15 1.64
CA GLY A 50 17.43 -7.96 3.07
C GLY A 50 16.57 -8.88 3.94
N ASN A 51 16.99 -9.07 5.19
CA ASN A 51 16.37 -9.94 6.18
C ASN A 51 15.80 -9.12 7.36
N SER A 52 14.90 -8.19 7.09
CA SER A 52 14.24 -7.48 8.18
C SER A 52 13.28 -8.42 8.92
N LYS A 53 13.46 -8.55 10.24
CA LYS A 53 12.54 -9.31 11.09
C LYS A 53 11.30 -8.47 11.35
N MET A 54 10.12 -9.03 11.13
CA MET A 54 8.85 -8.41 11.45
C MET A 54 8.27 -9.04 12.72
N PRO A 55 7.77 -8.24 13.69
CA PRO A 55 7.08 -8.78 14.86
C PRO A 55 5.89 -9.65 14.43
N ILE A 56 5.75 -10.84 15.06
CA ILE A 56 4.73 -11.82 14.70
C ILE A 56 3.30 -11.27 14.90
N ILE A 57 3.13 -10.37 15.86
CA ILE A 57 1.84 -9.74 16.16
C ILE A 57 1.38 -8.84 14.99
N ILE A 58 2.29 -8.07 14.39
CA ILE A 58 1.99 -7.22 13.24
C ILE A 58 1.63 -8.10 12.04
N MET A 59 2.35 -9.21 11.86
CA MET A 59 2.05 -10.18 10.81
C MET A 59 0.65 -10.79 11.01
N ALA A 60 0.30 -11.18 12.23
CA ALA A 60 -1.01 -11.75 12.54
C ALA A 60 -2.15 -10.76 12.28
N PHE A 61 -2.02 -9.50 12.73
CA PHE A 61 -3.00 -8.45 12.43
C PHE A 61 -3.14 -8.22 10.92
N SER A 62 -2.04 -8.21 10.18
CA SER A 62 -2.07 -8.03 8.72
C SER A 62 -2.79 -9.20 8.03
N VAL A 63 -2.56 -10.44 8.47
CA VAL A 63 -3.25 -11.62 7.95
C VAL A 63 -4.76 -11.54 8.21
N ILE A 64 -5.17 -11.23 9.45
CA ILE A 64 -6.58 -11.10 9.82
C ILE A 64 -7.24 -10.00 8.99
N TRP A 65 -6.60 -8.84 8.89
CA TRP A 65 -7.13 -7.74 8.09
C TRP A 65 -7.28 -8.11 6.61
N ASN A 66 -6.30 -8.79 6.03
CA ASN A 66 -6.35 -9.22 4.63
C ASN A 66 -7.45 -10.27 4.39
N LEU A 67 -7.72 -11.17 5.34
CA LEU A 67 -8.86 -12.07 5.29
C LEU A 67 -10.19 -11.29 5.26
N VAL A 68 -10.35 -10.34 6.17
CA VAL A 68 -11.54 -9.49 6.26
C VAL A 68 -11.72 -8.66 5.00
N ASN A 69 -10.68 -8.01 4.51
CA ASN A 69 -10.73 -7.22 3.29
C ASN A 69 -11.10 -8.07 2.06
N GLY A 70 -10.44 -9.20 1.87
CA GLY A 70 -10.75 -10.13 0.78
C GLY A 70 -12.20 -10.60 0.82
N TYR A 71 -12.71 -10.87 2.03
CA TYR A 71 -14.12 -11.24 2.22
C TYR A 71 -15.06 -10.07 1.86
N ILE A 72 -14.83 -8.87 2.37
CA ILE A 72 -15.68 -7.69 2.08
C ILE A 72 -15.72 -7.41 0.57
N GLN A 73 -14.56 -7.36 -0.08
CA GLN A 73 -14.48 -7.06 -1.52
C GLN A 73 -15.11 -8.19 -2.36
N GLY A 74 -14.75 -9.43 -2.09
CA GLY A 74 -15.25 -10.57 -2.85
C GLY A 74 -16.74 -10.83 -2.61
N TYR A 75 -17.20 -10.71 -1.35
CA TYR A 75 -18.63 -10.90 -1.03
C TYR A 75 -19.50 -9.82 -1.66
N TRP A 76 -19.03 -8.55 -1.63
CA TRP A 76 -19.70 -7.48 -2.38
C TRP A 76 -19.78 -7.82 -3.87
N LEU A 77 -18.64 -8.06 -4.51
CA LEU A 77 -18.59 -8.25 -5.96
C LEU A 77 -19.40 -9.45 -6.44
N PHE A 78 -19.33 -10.59 -5.75
CA PHE A 78 -19.84 -11.84 -6.27
C PHE A 78 -21.20 -12.25 -5.72
N TYR A 79 -21.65 -11.65 -4.61
CA TYR A 79 -22.89 -12.04 -3.95
C TYR A 79 -23.86 -10.87 -3.76
N LEU A 80 -23.41 -9.72 -3.30
CA LEU A 80 -24.30 -8.57 -3.05
C LEU A 80 -24.55 -7.74 -4.31
N ALA A 81 -23.52 -7.39 -5.06
CA ALA A 81 -23.69 -6.56 -6.25
C ALA A 81 -24.61 -7.20 -7.30
N PRO A 82 -24.57 -8.53 -7.59
CA PRO A 82 -25.52 -9.15 -8.50
C PRO A 82 -26.99 -9.01 -8.08
N GLN A 83 -27.25 -8.88 -6.79
CA GLN A 83 -28.61 -8.79 -6.24
C GLN A 83 -29.11 -7.34 -6.14
N PHE A 84 -28.26 -6.40 -5.71
CA PHE A 84 -28.67 -5.04 -5.36
C PHE A 84 -28.21 -3.97 -6.33
N ALA A 85 -27.10 -4.17 -7.02
CA ALA A 85 -26.50 -3.22 -7.93
C ALA A 85 -25.71 -3.95 -9.05
N PRO A 86 -26.41 -4.72 -9.92
CA PRO A 86 -25.75 -5.56 -10.91
C PRO A 86 -24.98 -4.74 -11.94
N TYR A 87 -23.76 -5.16 -12.23
CA TYR A 87 -22.93 -4.55 -13.25
C TYR A 87 -23.27 -5.15 -14.63
N ALA A 88 -24.00 -4.41 -15.45
CA ALA A 88 -24.24 -4.76 -16.85
C ALA A 88 -22.94 -4.60 -17.67
N THR A 89 -22.86 -5.23 -18.84
CA THR A 89 -21.69 -5.09 -19.74
C THR A 89 -21.45 -3.63 -20.16
N SER A 90 -22.52 -2.82 -20.26
CA SER A 90 -22.43 -1.37 -20.49
C SER A 90 -21.66 -0.60 -19.42
N TRP A 91 -21.50 -1.16 -18.20
CA TRP A 91 -20.65 -0.57 -17.16
C TRP A 91 -19.22 -0.37 -17.61
N LEU A 92 -18.69 -1.24 -18.46
CA LEU A 92 -17.33 -1.17 -18.96
C LEU A 92 -17.08 0.05 -19.87
N THR A 93 -18.13 0.65 -20.38
CA THR A 93 -18.08 1.91 -21.17
C THR A 93 -18.52 3.13 -20.36
N ASP A 94 -18.94 2.94 -19.10
CA ASP A 94 -19.29 4.03 -18.20
C ASP A 94 -18.05 4.84 -17.82
N TRP A 95 -18.18 6.16 -17.71
CA TRP A 95 -17.08 7.06 -17.37
C TRP A 95 -16.41 6.71 -16.03
N ARG A 96 -17.17 6.18 -15.06
CA ARG A 96 -16.66 5.75 -13.74
C ARG A 96 -15.69 4.58 -13.89
N PHE A 97 -16.06 3.61 -14.73
CA PHE A 97 -15.17 2.48 -14.99
C PHE A 97 -13.90 2.94 -15.69
N ILE A 98 -14.04 3.72 -16.77
CA ILE A 98 -12.88 4.19 -17.57
C ILE A 98 -11.95 5.04 -16.71
N LEU A 99 -12.49 6.04 -15.99
CA LEU A 99 -11.71 6.89 -15.10
C LEU A 99 -11.04 6.07 -13.99
N GLY A 100 -11.79 5.15 -13.37
CA GLY A 100 -11.26 4.30 -12.30
C GLY A 100 -10.12 3.41 -12.77
N VAL A 101 -10.21 2.83 -13.96
CA VAL A 101 -9.11 2.03 -14.55
C VAL A 101 -7.89 2.91 -14.83
N LEU A 102 -8.07 4.11 -15.38
CA LEU A 102 -6.94 5.03 -15.62
C LEU A 102 -6.25 5.44 -14.32
N VAL A 103 -7.02 5.76 -13.27
CA VAL A 103 -6.49 6.11 -11.95
C VAL A 103 -5.79 4.90 -11.32
N PHE A 104 -6.37 3.70 -11.43
CA PHE A 104 -5.78 2.46 -10.93
C PHE A 104 -4.41 2.18 -11.58
N ILE A 105 -4.34 2.22 -12.91
CA ILE A 105 -3.10 1.98 -13.66
C ILE A 105 -2.05 3.05 -13.32
N CYS A 106 -2.44 4.31 -13.20
CA CYS A 106 -1.55 5.39 -12.81
C CYS A 106 -0.97 5.14 -11.41
N GLY A 107 -1.82 4.80 -10.43
CA GLY A 107 -1.41 4.46 -9.06
C GLY A 107 -0.47 3.27 -9.04
N TRP A 108 -0.82 2.20 -9.73
CA TRP A 108 0.00 1.00 -9.86
C TRP A 108 1.38 1.30 -10.47
N ALA A 109 1.43 2.08 -11.54
CA ALA A 109 2.69 2.46 -12.18
C ALA A 109 3.58 3.29 -11.24
N ILE A 110 3.00 4.24 -10.49
CA ILE A 110 3.72 5.02 -9.48
C ILE A 110 4.25 4.09 -8.37
N ASN A 111 3.42 3.17 -7.86
CA ASN A 111 3.81 2.22 -6.82
C ASN A 111 4.97 1.34 -7.28
N MET A 112 4.87 0.69 -8.45
CA MET A 112 5.90 -0.18 -9.00
C MET A 112 7.22 0.54 -9.26
N HIS A 113 7.16 1.72 -9.88
CA HIS A 113 8.34 2.55 -10.12
C HIS A 113 9.00 2.98 -8.80
N SER A 114 8.21 3.37 -7.82
CA SER A 114 8.70 3.83 -6.51
C SER A 114 9.36 2.68 -5.74
N ASP A 115 8.76 1.50 -5.74
CA ASP A 115 9.36 0.29 -5.16
C ASP A 115 10.66 -0.10 -5.87
N HIS A 116 10.71 0.03 -7.19
CA HIS A 116 11.94 -0.19 -7.95
C HIS A 116 13.05 0.78 -7.52
N VAL A 117 12.74 2.08 -7.36
CA VAL A 117 13.70 3.09 -6.89
C VAL A 117 14.25 2.72 -5.52
N ILE A 118 13.39 2.36 -4.55
CA ILE A 118 13.82 1.98 -3.20
C ILE A 118 14.72 0.73 -3.22
N ARG A 119 14.35 -0.31 -3.98
CA ARG A 119 15.15 -1.55 -4.07
C ARG A 119 16.54 -1.35 -4.68
N HIS A 120 16.70 -0.32 -5.51
CA HIS A 120 17.97 0.01 -6.17
C HIS A 120 18.67 1.23 -5.57
N LEU A 121 18.23 1.67 -4.40
CA LEU A 121 18.83 2.82 -3.72
C LEU A 121 20.24 2.51 -3.19
N ARG A 122 20.46 1.26 -2.78
CA ARG A 122 21.73 0.76 -2.24
C ARG A 122 22.43 -0.19 -3.20
N LYS A 123 23.75 -0.16 -3.19
CA LYS A 123 24.59 -1.18 -3.84
C LYS A 123 24.60 -2.47 -2.99
N PRO A 124 24.88 -3.63 -3.57
CA PRO A 124 25.06 -4.85 -2.79
C PRO A 124 26.16 -4.66 -1.73
N GLY A 125 25.87 -5.03 -0.48
CA GLY A 125 26.77 -4.88 0.66
C GLY A 125 26.75 -3.51 1.35
N ASP A 126 26.07 -2.51 0.78
CA ASP A 126 25.94 -1.17 1.37
C ASP A 126 24.79 -1.17 2.41
N THR A 127 25.11 -0.76 3.64
CA THR A 127 24.18 -0.65 4.78
C THR A 127 23.74 0.78 5.07
N ASN A 128 24.28 1.78 4.38
CA ASN A 128 23.93 3.17 4.58
C ASN A 128 22.49 3.48 4.18
N HIS A 129 21.93 4.51 4.80
CA HIS A 129 20.63 5.04 4.41
C HIS A 129 20.81 6.16 3.38
N TYR A 130 19.87 6.25 2.45
CA TYR A 130 19.88 7.27 1.40
C TYR A 130 18.48 7.84 1.21
N LEU A 131 18.44 9.16 0.98
CA LEU A 131 17.18 9.82 0.60
C LEU A 131 16.86 9.49 -0.87
N PRO A 132 15.70 8.86 -1.18
CA PRO A 132 15.33 8.60 -2.55
C PRO A 132 15.01 9.91 -3.28
N LYS A 133 15.53 10.07 -4.51
CA LYS A 133 15.40 11.33 -5.29
C LYS A 133 14.88 11.12 -6.70
N LYS A 134 14.55 9.88 -7.10
CA LYS A 134 14.11 9.55 -8.47
C LYS A 134 12.58 9.44 -8.57
N GLY A 135 12.04 9.73 -9.75
CA GLY A 135 10.59 9.63 -10.01
C GLY A 135 9.79 10.54 -9.10
N MET A 136 8.70 10.03 -8.55
CA MET A 136 7.82 10.78 -7.64
C MET A 136 8.47 11.13 -6.30
N TYR A 137 9.58 10.48 -5.91
CA TYR A 137 10.38 10.88 -4.74
C TYR A 137 11.02 12.26 -4.88
N LYS A 138 10.99 12.89 -6.05
CA LYS A 138 11.34 14.30 -6.22
C LYS A 138 10.37 15.25 -5.53
N TYR A 139 9.14 14.80 -5.27
CA TYR A 139 8.04 15.63 -4.78
C TYR A 139 7.49 15.16 -3.44
N VAL A 140 7.54 13.85 -3.17
CA VAL A 140 6.98 13.25 -1.95
C VAL A 140 7.94 12.24 -1.35
N THR A 141 7.96 12.13 -0.02
CA THR A 141 8.84 11.21 0.71
C THR A 141 8.36 9.76 0.67
N SER A 142 7.08 9.54 0.40
CA SER A 142 6.45 8.22 0.40
C SER A 142 5.70 7.97 -0.92
N ALA A 143 6.45 7.99 -2.03
CA ALA A 143 5.88 7.88 -3.38
C ALA A 143 5.21 6.51 -3.64
N ASN A 144 5.70 5.43 -3.04
CA ASN A 144 5.08 4.12 -3.10
C ASN A 144 3.69 4.12 -2.42
N TYR A 145 3.54 4.79 -1.27
CA TYR A 145 2.24 4.92 -0.59
C TYR A 145 1.27 5.80 -1.37
N LEU A 146 1.77 6.88 -2.00
CA LEU A 146 0.96 7.67 -2.93
C LEU A 146 0.42 6.80 -4.06
N GLY A 147 1.25 5.97 -4.68
CA GLY A 147 0.85 5.04 -5.72
C GLY A 147 -0.25 4.09 -5.25
N GLU A 148 -0.05 3.46 -4.10
CA GLU A 148 -1.00 2.49 -3.54
C GLU A 148 -2.35 3.12 -3.16
N ILE A 149 -2.35 4.31 -2.55
CA ILE A 149 -3.59 5.06 -2.26
C ILE A 149 -4.32 5.44 -3.56
N THR A 150 -3.58 5.89 -4.58
CA THR A 150 -4.14 6.24 -5.88
C THR A 150 -4.73 5.01 -6.58
N GLU A 151 -4.07 3.87 -6.48
CA GLU A 151 -4.52 2.58 -7.01
C GLU A 151 -5.86 2.17 -6.40
N TRP A 152 -5.98 2.20 -5.06
CA TRP A 152 -7.24 1.85 -4.39
C TRP A 152 -8.36 2.88 -4.57
N LEU A 153 -8.01 4.16 -4.76
CA LEU A 153 -8.98 5.16 -5.22
C LEU A 153 -9.54 4.79 -6.59
N GLY A 154 -8.67 4.39 -7.53
CA GLY A 154 -9.07 3.90 -8.84
C GLY A 154 -10.02 2.71 -8.73
N PHE A 155 -9.72 1.73 -7.88
CA PHE A 155 -10.58 0.56 -7.63
C PHE A 155 -11.94 0.96 -7.03
N ALA A 156 -11.97 1.91 -6.11
CA ALA A 156 -13.22 2.43 -5.54
C ALA A 156 -14.08 3.13 -6.60
N ILE A 157 -13.47 3.89 -7.52
CA ILE A 157 -14.16 4.57 -8.61
C ILE A 157 -14.69 3.56 -9.65
N LEU A 158 -13.87 2.60 -10.09
CA LEU A 158 -14.28 1.66 -11.15
C LEU A 158 -15.38 0.68 -10.68
N THR A 159 -15.41 0.33 -9.39
CA THR A 159 -16.49 -0.48 -8.81
C THR A 159 -17.66 0.35 -8.33
N TRP A 160 -17.47 1.64 -8.08
CA TRP A 160 -18.45 2.57 -7.53
C TRP A 160 -19.22 1.98 -6.34
N SER A 161 -18.48 1.34 -5.44
CA SER A 161 -19.04 0.54 -4.35
C SER A 161 -18.57 1.02 -2.98
N TRP A 162 -19.42 0.82 -1.96
CA TRP A 162 -19.04 1.06 -0.56
C TRP A 162 -17.89 0.15 -0.11
N ALA A 163 -17.82 -1.06 -0.64
CA ALA A 163 -16.72 -1.98 -0.37
C ALA A 163 -15.39 -1.41 -0.88
N GLY A 164 -15.34 -0.97 -2.14
CA GLY A 164 -14.15 -0.32 -2.69
C GLY A 164 -13.78 0.97 -1.95
N LEU A 165 -14.77 1.81 -1.64
CA LEU A 165 -14.56 3.05 -0.88
C LEU A 165 -14.02 2.79 0.53
N SER A 166 -14.55 1.79 1.24
CA SER A 166 -14.08 1.43 2.58
C SER A 166 -12.62 0.98 2.58
N PHE A 167 -12.20 0.24 1.55
CA PHE A 167 -10.83 -0.20 1.42
C PHE A 167 -9.87 0.96 1.06
N PHE A 168 -10.27 1.85 0.15
CA PHE A 168 -9.54 3.09 -0.11
C PHE A 168 -9.34 3.91 1.16
N TRP A 169 -10.41 4.10 1.95
CA TRP A 169 -10.35 4.84 3.20
C TRP A 169 -9.44 4.19 4.23
N PHE A 170 -9.53 2.88 4.39
CA PHE A 170 -8.63 2.14 5.25
C PHE A 170 -7.16 2.28 4.83
N SER A 171 -6.90 2.21 3.52
CA SER A 171 -5.54 2.41 2.99
C SER A 171 -5.01 3.81 3.33
N CYS A 172 -5.84 4.84 3.22
CA CYS A 172 -5.49 6.19 3.66
C CYS A 172 -5.17 6.24 5.17
N CYS A 173 -6.03 5.66 6.01
CA CYS A 173 -5.83 5.65 7.46
C CYS A 173 -4.56 4.92 7.89
N ASN A 174 -4.13 3.92 7.12
CA ASN A 174 -2.92 3.15 7.41
C ASN A 174 -1.65 3.81 6.83
N LEU A 175 -1.70 4.29 5.58
CA LEU A 175 -0.50 4.74 4.87
C LEU A 175 -0.15 6.21 5.13
N VAL A 176 -1.14 7.08 5.37
CA VAL A 176 -0.88 8.52 5.64
C VAL A 176 -0.10 8.74 6.93
N PRO A 177 -0.45 8.13 8.07
CA PRO A 177 0.36 8.26 9.28
C PRO A 177 1.78 7.71 9.11
N ARG A 178 1.94 6.58 8.43
CA ARG A 178 3.28 6.01 8.12
C ARG A 178 4.13 6.95 7.27
N ALA A 179 3.53 7.58 6.26
CA ALA A 179 4.22 8.57 5.44
C ALA A 179 4.64 9.80 6.24
N ASN A 180 3.81 10.23 7.19
CA ASN A 180 4.17 11.31 8.11
C ASN A 180 5.40 10.94 8.96
N SER A 181 5.43 9.73 9.52
CA SER A 181 6.57 9.23 10.29
C SER A 181 7.86 9.14 9.43
N ILE A 182 7.75 8.68 8.18
CA ILE A 182 8.87 8.63 7.22
C ILE A 182 9.37 10.05 6.91
N TYR A 183 8.47 11.01 6.69
CA TYR A 183 8.82 12.40 6.42
C TYR A 183 9.65 13.00 7.56
N HIS A 184 9.20 12.86 8.80
CA HIS A 184 9.93 13.39 9.95
C HIS A 184 11.27 12.68 10.16
N ARG A 185 11.32 11.37 9.96
CA ARG A 185 12.57 10.62 10.03
C ARG A 185 13.56 11.10 8.96
N TYR A 186 13.15 11.24 7.71
CA TYR A 186 14.02 11.74 6.64
C TYR A 186 14.49 13.18 6.89
N LYS A 187 13.61 14.03 7.43
CA LYS A 187 13.99 15.40 7.80
C LYS A 187 15.08 15.44 8.87
N GLN A 188 15.06 14.51 9.84
CA GLN A 188 16.07 14.40 10.88
C GLN A 188 17.36 13.74 10.38
N GLU A 189 17.24 12.66 9.62
CA GLU A 189 18.37 11.85 9.16
C GLU A 189 19.17 12.52 8.02
N PHE A 190 18.48 13.28 7.17
CA PHE A 190 19.08 13.93 5.98
C PHE A 190 18.93 15.46 6.00
N ALA A 191 19.10 16.10 7.16
CA ALA A 191 18.82 17.53 7.35
C ALA A 191 19.46 18.42 6.29
N ASP A 192 20.72 18.12 5.89
CA ASP A 192 21.49 18.87 4.89
C ASP A 192 20.98 18.73 3.45
N GLU A 193 20.28 17.60 3.17
CA GLU A 193 19.78 17.28 1.82
C GLU A 193 18.27 17.46 1.70
N PHE A 194 17.58 17.67 2.82
CA PHE A 194 16.12 17.66 2.90
C PHE A 194 15.53 19.05 2.61
N ASP A 195 14.95 19.22 1.43
CA ASP A 195 14.25 20.45 1.04
C ASP A 195 12.76 20.41 1.43
N GLU A 196 12.41 21.02 2.56
CA GLU A 196 11.02 21.08 3.07
C GLU A 196 10.06 21.83 2.14
N LYS A 197 10.57 22.78 1.35
CA LYS A 197 9.71 23.54 0.40
C LYS A 197 9.28 22.65 -0.76
N LYS A 198 10.13 21.73 -1.17
CA LYS A 198 9.94 20.84 -2.30
C LYS A 198 9.33 19.51 -1.93
N LEU A 199 9.82 18.86 -0.88
CA LEU A 199 9.38 17.52 -0.48
C LEU A 199 8.13 17.61 0.40
N LYS A 200 7.10 16.87 0.01
CA LYS A 200 5.85 16.71 0.76
C LYS A 200 5.75 15.29 1.30
N ARG A 201 4.80 15.02 2.18
CA ARG A 201 4.57 13.69 2.77
C ARG A 201 4.05 12.69 1.75
N ILE A 202 2.81 12.89 1.29
CA ILE A 202 2.13 12.10 0.25
C ILE A 202 1.43 13.04 -0.74
N ILE A 203 0.68 14.02 -0.27
CA ILE A 203 -0.12 14.94 -1.08
C ILE A 203 0.39 16.37 -0.87
N PRO A 204 0.53 17.17 -1.93
CA PRO A 204 0.82 18.59 -1.76
C PRO A 204 -0.25 19.23 -0.85
N PRO A 205 0.10 20.17 0.05
CA PRO A 205 -0.76 20.65 1.11
C PRO A 205 -1.99 21.46 0.68
N THR A 206 -2.35 21.45 -0.59
CA THR A 206 -3.36 22.34 -1.14
C THR A 206 -4.81 21.88 -0.96
N LEU A 207 -5.12 20.67 -0.52
CA LEU A 207 -6.53 20.22 -0.54
C LEU A 207 -7.09 19.52 0.70
N PHE A 208 -6.31 18.92 1.61
CA PHE A 208 -6.93 18.13 2.68
C PHE A 208 -6.23 18.18 4.05
N LEU A 209 -5.04 18.69 4.19
CA LEU A 209 -4.21 18.52 5.39
C LEU A 209 -4.10 19.71 6.32
N SER A 210 -4.68 20.86 6.02
CA SER A 210 -4.75 21.95 6.98
C SER A 210 -5.67 21.62 8.18
N TYR A 211 -6.61 20.71 8.01
CA TYR A 211 -7.55 20.29 9.06
C TYR A 211 -7.04 19.12 9.91
N ILE A 212 -6.22 18.21 9.34
CA ILE A 212 -5.68 17.04 10.06
C ILE A 212 -4.42 17.40 10.87
N ASN A 213 -3.77 18.51 10.58
CA ASN A 213 -2.51 18.89 11.24
C ASN A 213 -2.66 19.29 12.72
N TYR A 214 -3.87 19.47 13.25
CA TYR A 214 -4.06 19.97 14.62
C TYR A 214 -4.34 18.87 15.66
N ASN A 215 -4.79 17.68 15.27
CA ASN A 215 -5.18 16.63 16.22
C ASN A 215 -4.51 15.26 16.07
N THR A 216 -3.62 15.07 15.08
CA THR A 216 -2.97 13.77 14.90
C THR A 216 -1.72 13.56 15.75
N SER A 217 -1.20 14.59 16.42
CA SER A 217 -0.12 14.43 17.39
C SER A 217 -0.54 13.53 18.56
N ASP A 218 -1.77 13.69 19.06
CA ASP A 218 -2.24 12.93 20.23
C ASP A 218 -2.71 11.50 19.86
N PHE A 219 -3.37 11.33 18.72
CA PHE A 219 -3.83 10.02 18.29
C PHE A 219 -2.66 9.16 17.78
N THR A 220 -1.70 9.75 17.08
CA THR A 220 -0.50 9.08 16.61
C THR A 220 0.41 8.68 17.77
N LEU A 221 0.48 9.50 18.83
CA LEU A 221 1.21 9.15 20.05
C LEU A 221 0.56 7.99 20.82
N GLN A 222 -0.76 7.85 20.82
CA GLN A 222 -1.43 6.71 21.45
C GLN A 222 -1.24 5.42 20.66
N VAL A 223 -1.26 5.44 19.32
CA VAL A 223 -0.99 4.26 18.49
C VAL A 223 0.50 3.93 18.47
N LEU A 224 1.38 4.94 18.47
CA LEU A 224 2.83 4.76 18.56
C LEU A 224 3.31 4.37 19.96
N HIS A 225 2.53 4.65 21.03
CA HIS A 225 2.84 4.13 22.36
C HIS A 225 2.70 2.61 22.45
N ILE A 226 1.91 2.00 21.56
CA ILE A 226 1.86 0.54 21.37
C ILE A 226 3.07 0.04 20.54
N GLU A 227 3.62 0.88 19.66
CA GLU A 227 4.83 0.56 18.88
C GLU A 227 6.14 0.87 19.65
N HIS A 228 6.09 1.68 20.70
CA HIS A 228 7.26 2.04 21.53
C HIS A 228 7.46 1.12 22.74
N ILE A 229 6.81 -0.04 22.78
CA ILE A 229 7.29 -1.12 23.66
C ILE A 229 8.55 -1.67 22.99
N ASP A 230 9.68 -1.10 23.39
CA ASP A 230 11.05 -1.56 23.15
C ASP A 230 11.34 -2.14 21.74
N THR A 231 11.49 -1.26 20.75
CA THR A 231 12.47 -1.57 19.71
C THR A 231 13.86 -1.25 20.31
N PRO A 232 14.66 -2.26 20.67
CA PRO A 232 16.04 -1.99 20.99
C PRO A 232 16.64 -1.32 19.75
N LYS A 233 17.40 -0.25 19.97
CA LYS A 233 18.28 0.32 18.94
C LYS A 233 18.98 -0.86 18.30
N LEU A 234 18.62 -1.18 17.07
CA LEU A 234 19.27 -2.26 16.34
C LEU A 234 20.66 -1.77 15.95
N HIS A 235 21.57 -1.79 16.91
CA HIS A 235 22.98 -1.89 16.63
C HIS A 235 23.16 -3.25 15.98
N ILE A 236 23.16 -3.30 14.66
CA ILE A 236 23.66 -4.45 13.93
C ILE A 236 25.16 -4.47 14.14
N VAL A 237 25.59 -5.06 15.26
CA VAL A 237 26.98 -5.44 15.48
C VAL A 237 27.17 -6.72 14.69
N TYR A 238 27.80 -6.62 13.53
CA TYR A 238 28.37 -7.81 12.87
C TYR A 238 29.56 -8.29 13.70
N PRO A 239 29.70 -9.59 13.95
CA PRO A 239 30.90 -10.10 14.56
C PRO A 239 32.09 -9.83 13.63
N ILE A 240 33.07 -9.12 14.15
CA ILE A 240 34.39 -8.99 13.55
C ILE A 240 34.99 -10.38 13.57
N THR A 241 35.19 -11.01 12.43
CA THR A 241 36.04 -12.22 12.36
C THR A 241 37.45 -11.78 12.64
N PRO A 242 38.19 -12.43 13.55
CA PRO A 242 39.60 -12.12 13.75
C PRO A 242 40.36 -12.56 12.50
N ASP A 243 41.22 -11.65 12.01
CA ASP A 243 42.21 -11.95 11.00
C ASP A 243 43.03 -13.18 11.40
N ALA A 244 43.02 -14.17 10.52
CA ALA A 244 43.98 -15.26 10.61
C ALA A 244 45.28 -14.74 9.99
N SER A 245 46.28 -14.59 10.86
CA SER A 245 47.68 -14.43 10.53
C SER A 245 48.24 -15.62 9.77
#